data_c70521e9bdf2687984173dd1ce0fd80f
#
_entry.id   c70521e9bdf2687984173dd1ce0fd80f
#
_cell.length_a   1.000
_cell.length_b   1.000
_cell.length_c   1.000
_cell.angle_alpha   90.00
_cell.angle_beta   90.00
_cell.angle_gamma   90.00
#
_symmetry.space_group_name_H-M   'P 1'
#
loop_
_entity.id
_entity.type
_entity.pdbx_description
1 polymer ?
#
loop_
_entity_poly.entity_id
_entity_poly.type
_entity_poly.pdbx_seq_one_letter_code
_entity_poly.pdbx_strand_id
1 'polypeptide(L)'
;MTYLAIDFGGGSGRVIAGTLTAGGDGKKRLDMQVIHRFTNRQVRLGERLYWDFPALFADMKEGLRKAAALKLDVKGIAVDTWGVDFGLVDRNGCLVSNPVCYRDERTKGMAAEFFKEVDATAHYAVNGTQVMDINTLFQLLSMKKAGSPQLDIADRLLFTPDLFSFFLTGEANTEYTIASTSEMLDAEKRDWDWALIDSLGLDRRLFCPIVMPGTVRGQLREDIAEETGLGHVDVIAVGSHDTASAVVAVPAANDECPVAFLSSGTWSLLGVETDKPILTEQARVAGFTNEGGVGGKITFLQNITGMWILQRLMAEWSEEGDPQEYGPLLAAAAEVKTDALIPVDDDAFQNPQSMQRAINAYCHSHGMTAPQTKAETARVVLQSLAARYAQAVSHLNDMLPQPIRCLHIIGGGSQNQLLNTLTQQALGIPVMAGPVEATGIGNILTQALAKGEVSGVGEMRQIVRDSM
;
A
#
# COMPACT_ATOMS: atom_id res chain seq x y z
N MET A 1 18.65 -2.65 19.69
CA MET A 1 19.19 -2.81 18.31
C MET A 1 18.43 -1.88 17.39
N THR A 2 19.08 -1.40 16.33
CA THR A 2 18.46 -0.44 15.38
C THR A 2 18.22 -1.12 14.03
N TYR A 3 17.09 -0.82 13.41
CA TYR A 3 16.70 -1.28 12.08
C TYR A 3 16.40 -0.08 11.20
N LEU A 4 16.67 -0.19 9.90
CA LEU A 4 16.33 0.84 8.92
C LEU A 4 15.14 0.38 8.08
N ALA A 5 14.04 1.10 8.19
CA ALA A 5 12.92 0.96 7.26
C ALA A 5 13.06 1.96 6.13
N ILE A 6 12.93 1.48 4.90
CA ILE A 6 12.90 2.27 3.69
C ILE A 6 11.48 2.17 3.13
N ASP A 7 10.70 3.20 3.37
CA ASP A 7 9.27 3.26 3.06
C ASP A 7 9.07 4.18 1.85
N PHE A 8 8.65 3.59 0.72
CA PHE A 8 8.32 4.29 -0.51
C PHE A 8 6.80 4.37 -0.68
N GLY A 9 6.23 5.52 -0.39
CA GLY A 9 4.85 5.81 -0.78
C GLY A 9 4.74 6.31 -2.23
N GLY A 10 3.52 6.41 -2.75
CA GLY A 10 3.25 6.83 -4.12
C GLY A 10 3.72 8.24 -4.51
N GLY A 11 3.99 9.13 -3.53
CA GLY A 11 4.43 10.51 -3.77
C GLY A 11 5.73 10.91 -3.07
N SER A 12 6.17 10.14 -2.09
CA SER A 12 7.41 10.41 -1.33
C SER A 12 7.98 9.14 -0.74
N GLY A 13 9.27 9.16 -0.44
CA GLY A 13 9.94 8.09 0.28
C GLY A 13 10.67 8.61 1.51
N ARG A 14 10.99 7.70 2.41
CA ARG A 14 11.73 8.01 3.63
C ARG A 14 12.58 6.84 4.09
N VAL A 15 13.69 7.17 4.75
CA VAL A 15 14.50 6.24 5.51
C VAL A 15 14.29 6.55 6.99
N ILE A 16 13.86 5.55 7.74
CA ILE A 16 13.50 5.65 9.15
C ILE A 16 14.41 4.71 9.93
N ALA A 17 15.06 5.22 10.97
CA ALA A 17 15.72 4.37 11.95
C ALA A 17 14.77 4.08 13.10
N GLY A 18 14.59 2.81 13.44
CA GLY A 18 13.82 2.38 14.59
C GLY A 18 14.69 1.59 15.57
N THR A 19 14.68 2.00 16.84
CA THR A 19 15.47 1.37 17.89
C THR A 19 14.57 0.76 18.94
N LEU A 20 14.68 -0.56 19.11
CA LEU A 20 14.02 -1.26 20.20
C LEU A 20 14.82 -1.11 21.49
N THR A 21 14.15 -0.63 22.53
CA THR A 21 14.71 -0.44 23.87
C THR A 21 13.89 -1.18 24.92
N ALA A 22 14.54 -1.71 25.94
CA ALA A 22 13.86 -2.22 27.13
C ALA A 22 13.70 -1.09 28.14
N GLY A 23 12.46 -0.77 28.50
CA GLY A 23 12.16 0.18 29.58
C GLY A 23 12.49 -0.38 30.96
N GLY A 24 12.64 0.50 31.94
CA GLY A 24 12.84 0.10 33.36
C GLY A 24 11.67 -0.70 33.94
N ASP A 25 10.53 -0.71 33.29
CA ASP A 25 9.32 -1.50 33.59
C ASP A 25 9.30 -2.88 32.93
N GLY A 26 10.40 -3.25 32.25
CA GLY A 26 10.53 -4.51 31.49
C GLY A 26 9.79 -4.55 30.19
N LYS A 27 9.12 -3.48 29.76
CA LYS A 27 8.42 -3.38 28.49
C LYS A 27 9.37 -2.96 27.36
N LYS A 28 9.18 -3.53 26.20
CA LYS A 28 9.87 -3.07 24.99
C LYS A 28 9.13 -1.87 24.41
N ARG A 29 9.89 -0.89 23.96
CA ARG A 29 9.40 0.30 23.26
C ARG A 29 10.19 0.52 21.98
N LEU A 30 9.53 1.08 20.99
CA LEU A 30 10.11 1.47 19.73
C LEU A 30 10.28 2.99 19.70
N ASP A 31 11.52 3.44 19.56
CA ASP A 31 11.86 4.83 19.27
C ASP A 31 12.20 4.96 17.79
N MET A 32 11.63 5.96 17.11
CA MET A 32 11.78 6.15 15.67
C MET A 32 12.28 7.53 15.32
N GLN A 33 13.20 7.58 14.35
CA GLN A 33 13.73 8.81 13.79
C GLN A 33 13.70 8.75 12.26
N VAL A 34 13.06 9.74 11.62
CA VAL A 34 13.17 9.91 10.18
C VAL A 34 14.54 10.49 9.84
N ILE A 35 15.35 9.71 9.13
CA ILE A 35 16.73 10.05 8.74
C ILE A 35 16.76 10.86 7.47
N HIS A 36 15.92 10.50 6.50
CA HIS A 36 15.89 11.11 5.19
C HIS A 36 14.48 11.08 4.61
N ARG A 37 14.10 12.15 3.91
CA ARG A 37 12.86 12.23 3.11
C ARG A 37 13.23 12.67 1.71
N PHE A 38 12.53 12.12 0.72
CA PHE A 38 12.71 12.47 -0.69
C PHE A 38 11.39 12.35 -1.46
N THR A 39 11.34 12.97 -2.63
CA THR A 39 10.17 12.92 -3.49
C THR A 39 10.23 11.70 -4.39
N ASN A 40 9.16 10.93 -4.46
CA ASN A 40 9.01 9.86 -5.43
C ASN A 40 8.54 10.45 -6.75
N ARG A 41 9.42 10.43 -7.77
CA ARG A 41 9.20 11.11 -9.04
C ARG A 41 8.71 10.16 -10.11
N GLN A 42 7.66 10.59 -10.79
CA GLN A 42 7.19 9.97 -12.03
C GLN A 42 7.67 10.81 -13.21
N VAL A 43 8.18 10.16 -14.24
CA VAL A 43 8.74 10.83 -15.43
C VAL A 43 8.03 10.32 -16.67
N ARG A 44 7.43 11.23 -17.45
CA ARG A 44 6.87 10.89 -18.75
C ARG A 44 7.96 10.91 -19.81
N LEU A 45 8.17 9.77 -20.46
CA LEU A 45 9.05 9.63 -21.60
C LEU A 45 8.24 9.10 -22.80
N GLY A 46 8.02 9.95 -23.79
CA GLY A 46 7.10 9.64 -24.90
C GLY A 46 5.68 9.41 -24.38
N GLU A 47 5.12 8.26 -24.72
CA GLU A 47 3.76 7.87 -24.33
C GLU A 47 3.66 7.21 -22.96
N ARG A 48 4.79 6.86 -22.33
CA ARG A 48 4.84 6.10 -21.08
C ARG A 48 5.16 6.96 -19.88
N LEU A 49 4.58 6.60 -18.74
CA LEU A 49 4.86 7.17 -17.43
C LEU A 49 5.72 6.17 -16.63
N TYR A 50 6.92 6.57 -16.25
CA TYR A 50 7.89 5.72 -15.55
C TYR A 50 8.14 6.21 -14.13
N TRP A 51 8.49 5.28 -13.25
CA TRP A 51 9.20 5.61 -12.02
C TRP A 51 10.67 5.88 -12.35
N ASP A 52 11.24 6.95 -11.81
CA ASP A 52 12.69 7.22 -11.93
C ASP A 52 13.48 6.34 -10.95
N PHE A 53 13.52 5.03 -11.23
CA PHE A 53 14.12 4.05 -10.34
C PHE A 53 15.60 4.36 -10.00
N PRO A 54 16.49 4.77 -10.94
CA PRO A 54 17.85 5.14 -10.60
C PRO A 54 17.93 6.31 -9.60
N ALA A 55 17.09 7.33 -9.75
CA ALA A 55 17.04 8.44 -8.81
C ALA A 55 16.53 7.99 -7.44
N LEU A 56 15.48 7.17 -7.39
CA LEU A 56 14.96 6.60 -6.13
C LEU A 56 16.00 5.75 -5.42
N PHE A 57 16.78 4.94 -6.16
CA PHE A 57 17.87 4.14 -5.62
C PHE A 57 19.00 5.02 -5.06
N ALA A 58 19.33 6.13 -5.74
CA ALA A 58 20.30 7.11 -5.26
C ALA A 58 19.83 7.81 -3.98
N ASP A 59 18.57 8.23 -3.91
CA ASP A 59 17.97 8.85 -2.73
C ASP A 59 17.95 7.88 -1.53
N MET A 60 17.63 6.61 -1.77
CA MET A 60 17.72 5.55 -0.76
C MET A 60 19.15 5.43 -0.21
N LYS A 61 20.18 5.34 -1.07
CA LYS A 61 21.59 5.27 -0.66
C LYS A 61 22.01 6.52 0.14
N GLU A 62 21.51 7.70 -0.23
CA GLU A 62 21.76 8.91 0.55
C GLU A 62 21.19 8.80 1.97
N GLY A 63 19.99 8.23 2.11
CA GLY A 63 19.42 7.94 3.43
C GLY A 63 20.27 6.95 4.24
N LEU A 64 20.80 5.90 3.58
CA LEU A 64 21.68 4.91 4.21
C LEU A 64 23.01 5.57 4.67
N ARG A 65 23.63 6.44 3.86
CA ARG A 65 24.82 7.22 4.26
C ARG A 65 24.56 8.09 5.48
N LYS A 66 23.40 8.77 5.51
CA LYS A 66 23.01 9.57 6.68
C LYS A 66 22.82 8.72 7.93
N ALA A 67 22.23 7.53 7.82
CA ALA A 67 22.11 6.60 8.93
C ALA A 67 23.49 6.12 9.43
N ALA A 68 24.42 5.80 8.53
CA ALA A 68 25.80 5.43 8.88
C ALA A 68 26.52 6.57 9.62
N ALA A 69 26.36 7.82 9.19
CA ALA A 69 26.95 9.00 9.84
C ALA A 69 26.47 9.18 11.29
N LEU A 70 25.30 8.69 11.65
CA LEU A 70 24.78 8.67 13.02
C LEU A 70 25.40 7.59 13.90
N LYS A 71 26.24 6.71 13.32
CA LYS A 71 26.93 5.61 14.03
C LYS A 71 25.96 4.69 14.78
N LEU A 72 24.77 4.46 14.22
CA LEU A 72 23.78 3.54 14.77
C LEU A 72 24.27 2.09 14.60
N ASP A 73 23.96 1.23 15.56
CA ASP A 73 24.22 -0.22 15.47
C ASP A 73 23.10 -0.88 14.64
N VAL A 74 23.18 -0.71 13.32
CA VAL A 74 22.17 -1.18 12.37
C VAL A 74 22.28 -2.69 12.19
N LYS A 75 21.18 -3.42 12.45
CA LYS A 75 21.09 -4.89 12.37
C LYS A 75 20.31 -5.39 11.15
N GLY A 76 19.55 -4.55 10.52
CA GLY A 76 18.74 -4.89 9.36
C GLY A 76 18.29 -3.67 8.58
N ILE A 77 18.04 -3.92 7.30
CA ILE A 77 17.47 -2.97 6.34
C ILE A 77 16.32 -3.69 5.66
N ALA A 78 15.19 -3.02 5.47
CA ALA A 78 14.09 -3.55 4.71
C ALA A 78 13.40 -2.46 3.89
N VAL A 79 12.85 -2.87 2.75
CA VAL A 79 12.16 -1.99 1.81
C VAL A 79 10.70 -2.41 1.70
N ASP A 80 9.79 -1.47 1.84
CA ASP A 80 8.39 -1.59 1.46
C ASP A 80 8.02 -0.50 0.46
N THR A 81 7.03 -0.80 -0.38
CA THR A 81 6.55 0.12 -1.42
C THR A 81 5.05 -0.06 -1.67
N TRP A 82 4.51 0.76 -2.57
CA TRP A 82 3.20 0.52 -3.19
C TRP A 82 3.17 -0.81 -3.95
N GLY A 83 1.98 -1.36 -4.20
CA GLY A 83 1.75 -2.62 -4.90
C GLY A 83 1.90 -2.56 -6.42
N VAL A 84 1.71 -3.67 -7.06
CA VAL A 84 1.48 -3.99 -8.47
C VAL A 84 2.61 -3.69 -9.45
N ASP A 85 3.51 -2.72 -9.20
CA ASP A 85 4.56 -2.31 -10.12
C ASP A 85 5.82 -3.18 -10.00
N PHE A 86 6.49 -3.36 -11.13
CA PHE A 86 7.65 -4.23 -11.25
C PHE A 86 8.68 -3.67 -12.24
N GLY A 87 9.92 -4.11 -12.07
CA GLY A 87 10.98 -3.98 -13.06
C GLY A 87 11.39 -5.33 -13.64
N LEU A 88 11.92 -5.30 -14.85
CA LEU A 88 12.49 -6.47 -15.52
C LEU A 88 14.01 -6.40 -15.46
N VAL A 89 14.64 -7.52 -15.14
CA VAL A 89 16.10 -7.66 -15.05
C VAL A 89 16.56 -8.73 -16.04
N ASP A 90 17.61 -8.45 -16.77
CA ASP A 90 18.20 -9.39 -17.71
C ASP A 90 19.07 -10.46 -17.03
N ARG A 91 19.54 -11.44 -17.78
CA ARG A 91 20.42 -12.53 -17.28
C ARG A 91 21.73 -12.05 -16.66
N ASN A 92 22.16 -10.82 -16.95
CA ASN A 92 23.38 -10.24 -16.40
C ASN A 92 23.12 -9.43 -15.13
N GLY A 93 21.87 -9.36 -14.68
CA GLY A 93 21.45 -8.55 -13.53
C GLY A 93 21.26 -7.07 -13.84
N CYS A 94 21.17 -6.71 -15.13
CA CYS A 94 20.93 -5.32 -15.54
C CYS A 94 19.43 -5.01 -15.63
N LEU A 95 19.04 -3.82 -15.18
CA LEU A 95 17.69 -3.33 -15.35
C LEU A 95 17.40 -3.12 -16.83
N VAL A 96 16.36 -3.78 -17.36
CA VAL A 96 15.98 -3.70 -18.78
C VAL A 96 15.44 -2.32 -19.14
N SER A 97 14.61 -1.76 -18.27
CA SER A 97 14.09 -0.39 -18.36
C SER A 97 13.60 0.06 -17.00
N ASN A 98 13.39 1.37 -16.83
CA ASN A 98 12.69 1.87 -15.66
C ASN A 98 11.30 1.20 -15.55
N PRO A 99 10.84 0.86 -14.32
CA PRO A 99 9.49 0.39 -14.07
C PRO A 99 8.45 1.38 -14.61
N VAL A 100 7.44 0.87 -15.30
CA VAL A 100 6.31 1.70 -15.73
C VAL A 100 5.37 1.89 -14.54
N CYS A 101 4.96 3.14 -14.31
CA CYS A 101 4.05 3.47 -13.23
C CYS A 101 2.65 2.89 -13.49
N TYR A 102 2.01 2.36 -12.46
CA TYR A 102 0.64 1.81 -12.54
C TYR A 102 -0.41 2.83 -13.04
N ARG A 103 -0.09 4.13 -13.00
CA ARG A 103 -0.94 5.21 -13.54
C ARG A 103 -0.77 5.42 -15.05
N ASP A 104 0.08 4.65 -15.71
CA ASP A 104 0.21 4.67 -17.17
C ASP A 104 -1.05 4.10 -17.83
N GLU A 105 -1.48 4.72 -18.92
CA GLU A 105 -2.72 4.34 -19.62
C GLU A 105 -2.62 3.01 -20.38
N ARG A 106 -1.44 2.35 -20.41
CA ARG A 106 -1.22 1.11 -21.20
C ARG A 106 -2.13 -0.04 -20.81
N THR A 107 -2.65 -0.04 -19.57
CA THR A 107 -3.49 -1.11 -19.04
C THR A 107 -4.98 -0.84 -19.18
N LYS A 108 -5.37 0.36 -19.62
CA LYS A 108 -6.77 0.76 -19.71
C LYS A 108 -7.59 -0.22 -20.56
N GLY A 109 -8.61 -0.82 -19.96
CA GLY A 109 -9.51 -1.78 -20.57
C GLY A 109 -8.92 -3.19 -20.72
N MET A 110 -7.72 -3.47 -20.22
CA MET A 110 -7.12 -4.81 -20.27
C MET A 110 -7.89 -5.83 -19.45
N ALA A 111 -8.39 -5.45 -18.28
CA ALA A 111 -9.24 -6.32 -17.46
C ALA A 111 -10.51 -6.71 -18.22
N ALA A 112 -11.22 -5.76 -18.80
CA ALA A 112 -12.43 -6.02 -19.58
C ALA A 112 -12.17 -6.93 -20.80
N GLU A 113 -10.98 -6.84 -21.39
CA GLU A 113 -10.60 -7.73 -22.51
C GLU A 113 -10.29 -9.15 -22.01
N PHE A 114 -9.56 -9.28 -20.92
CA PHE A 114 -9.19 -10.55 -20.30
C PHE A 114 -10.43 -11.37 -19.91
N PHE A 115 -11.41 -10.74 -19.27
CA PHE A 115 -12.63 -11.40 -18.81
C PHE A 115 -13.67 -11.69 -19.92
N LYS A 116 -13.36 -11.41 -21.18
CA LYS A 116 -14.14 -11.98 -22.32
C LYS A 116 -13.86 -13.47 -22.53
N GLU A 117 -12.66 -13.92 -22.15
CA GLU A 117 -12.19 -15.29 -22.38
C GLU A 117 -12.06 -16.07 -21.06
N VAL A 118 -11.95 -15.41 -19.93
CA VAL A 118 -11.75 -16.00 -18.60
C VAL A 118 -12.98 -15.74 -17.73
N ASP A 119 -13.49 -16.80 -17.09
CA ASP A 119 -14.59 -16.67 -16.14
C ASP A 119 -14.11 -15.97 -14.86
N ALA A 120 -14.70 -14.82 -14.56
CA ALA A 120 -14.30 -13.95 -13.44
C ALA A 120 -14.52 -14.61 -12.08
N THR A 121 -15.57 -15.44 -11.93
CA THR A 121 -15.86 -16.15 -10.68
C THR A 121 -14.81 -17.24 -10.43
N ALA A 122 -14.49 -18.04 -11.47
CA ALA A 122 -13.47 -19.08 -11.38
C ALA A 122 -12.08 -18.47 -11.11
N HIS A 123 -11.75 -17.34 -11.76
CA HIS A 123 -10.49 -16.64 -11.56
C HIS A 123 -10.35 -16.13 -10.12
N TYR A 124 -11.37 -15.43 -9.61
CA TYR A 124 -11.37 -14.94 -8.23
C TYR A 124 -11.32 -16.07 -7.19
N ALA A 125 -11.95 -17.21 -7.46
CA ALA A 125 -11.92 -18.36 -6.58
C ALA A 125 -10.51 -18.96 -6.37
N VAL A 126 -9.54 -18.60 -7.21
CA VAL A 126 -8.12 -18.99 -7.08
C VAL A 126 -7.30 -17.88 -6.46
N ASN A 127 -7.33 -16.68 -7.03
CA ASN A 127 -6.44 -15.59 -6.60
C ASN A 127 -7.05 -14.67 -5.53
N GLY A 128 -8.37 -14.53 -5.49
CA GLY A 128 -9.09 -13.69 -4.52
C GLY A 128 -8.77 -12.20 -4.59
N THR A 129 -8.24 -11.70 -5.72
CA THR A 129 -7.80 -10.31 -5.86
C THR A 129 -8.89 -9.43 -6.46
N GLN A 130 -9.07 -8.23 -5.92
CA GLN A 130 -9.92 -7.20 -6.52
C GLN A 130 -9.41 -6.83 -7.90
N VAL A 131 -10.27 -6.93 -8.91
CA VAL A 131 -9.91 -6.60 -10.29
C VAL A 131 -9.75 -5.08 -10.45
N MET A 132 -8.56 -4.67 -10.85
CA MET A 132 -8.22 -3.28 -11.19
C MET A 132 -7.31 -3.30 -12.41
N ASP A 133 -7.55 -2.45 -13.40
CA ASP A 133 -6.71 -2.36 -14.62
C ASP A 133 -5.20 -2.19 -14.32
N ILE A 134 -4.87 -1.69 -13.14
CA ILE A 134 -3.48 -1.45 -12.70
C ILE A 134 -2.74 -2.72 -12.23
N ASN A 135 -3.45 -3.84 -11.99
CA ASN A 135 -2.82 -5.05 -11.46
C ASN A 135 -1.75 -5.59 -12.40
N THR A 136 -0.74 -6.23 -11.84
CA THR A 136 0.43 -6.73 -12.57
C THR A 136 0.05 -7.63 -13.73
N LEU A 137 -0.97 -8.48 -13.55
CA LEU A 137 -1.55 -9.31 -14.59
C LEU A 137 -1.85 -8.50 -15.87
N PHE A 138 -2.58 -7.39 -15.73
CA PHE A 138 -2.97 -6.57 -16.87
C PHE A 138 -1.82 -5.75 -17.43
N GLN A 139 -0.84 -5.39 -16.60
CA GLN A 139 0.40 -4.77 -17.06
C GLN A 139 1.19 -5.73 -17.98
N LEU A 140 1.34 -7.01 -17.58
CA LEU A 140 2.00 -8.03 -18.40
C LEU A 140 1.23 -8.35 -19.68
N LEU A 141 -0.10 -8.44 -19.60
CA LEU A 141 -0.95 -8.63 -20.79
C LEU A 141 -0.81 -7.47 -21.78
N SER A 142 -0.75 -6.23 -21.29
CA SER A 142 -0.53 -5.06 -22.16
C SER A 142 0.82 -5.12 -22.88
N MET A 143 1.88 -5.55 -22.18
CA MET A 143 3.20 -5.74 -22.77
C MET A 143 3.19 -6.84 -23.83
N LYS A 144 2.56 -7.96 -23.52
CA LYS A 144 2.43 -9.10 -24.44
C LYS A 144 1.66 -8.73 -25.69
N LYS A 145 0.53 -8.05 -25.56
CA LYS A 145 -0.30 -7.56 -26.66
C LYS A 145 0.46 -6.57 -27.56
N ALA A 146 1.30 -5.73 -26.95
CA ALA A 146 2.16 -4.81 -27.68
C ALA A 146 3.38 -5.48 -28.35
N GLY A 147 3.61 -6.78 -28.15
CA GLY A 147 4.80 -7.46 -28.64
C GLY A 147 6.10 -6.88 -28.03
N SER A 148 6.09 -6.53 -26.76
CA SER A 148 7.21 -5.87 -26.11
C SER A 148 8.45 -6.75 -26.10
N PRO A 149 9.57 -6.33 -26.72
CA PRO A 149 10.82 -7.10 -26.71
C PRO A 149 11.44 -7.20 -25.30
N GLN A 150 10.99 -6.41 -24.35
CA GLN A 150 11.47 -6.46 -22.98
C GLN A 150 11.16 -7.82 -22.32
N LEU A 151 10.03 -8.46 -22.66
CA LEU A 151 9.68 -9.79 -22.15
C LEU A 151 10.61 -10.88 -22.69
N ASP A 152 11.15 -10.72 -23.92
CA ASP A 152 12.04 -11.69 -24.55
C ASP A 152 13.44 -11.67 -23.92
N ILE A 153 13.93 -10.49 -23.55
CA ILE A 153 15.27 -10.29 -22.98
C ILE A 153 15.30 -10.39 -21.46
N ALA A 154 14.15 -10.25 -20.80
CA ALA A 154 14.04 -10.37 -19.34
C ALA A 154 14.34 -11.81 -18.88
N ASP A 155 15.07 -11.92 -17.80
CA ASP A 155 15.31 -13.17 -17.07
C ASP A 155 14.46 -13.25 -15.82
N ARG A 156 14.13 -12.10 -15.22
CA ARG A 156 13.38 -12.00 -13.96
C ARG A 156 12.47 -10.79 -13.95
N LEU A 157 11.30 -10.98 -13.33
CA LEU A 157 10.39 -9.93 -12.91
C LEU A 157 10.55 -9.74 -11.40
N LEU A 158 10.81 -8.53 -10.97
CA LEU A 158 10.92 -8.18 -9.56
C LEU A 158 9.97 -7.02 -9.25
N PHE A 159 9.08 -7.20 -8.29
CA PHE A 159 8.25 -6.09 -7.79
C PHE A 159 9.14 -4.97 -7.25
N THR A 160 8.59 -3.78 -7.17
CA THR A 160 9.39 -2.61 -6.80
C THR A 160 10.25 -2.82 -5.55
N PRO A 161 9.75 -3.34 -4.40
CA PRO A 161 10.59 -3.55 -3.22
C PRO A 161 11.58 -4.69 -3.40
N ASP A 162 11.23 -5.71 -4.21
CA ASP A 162 12.13 -6.81 -4.55
C ASP A 162 13.27 -6.34 -5.45
N LEU A 163 12.97 -5.42 -6.37
CA LEU A 163 13.96 -4.81 -7.25
C LEU A 163 14.99 -3.99 -6.45
N PHE A 164 14.54 -3.20 -5.47
CA PHE A 164 15.44 -2.51 -4.55
C PHE A 164 16.30 -3.51 -3.77
N SER A 165 15.68 -4.54 -3.21
CA SER A 165 16.39 -5.57 -2.45
C SER A 165 17.40 -6.33 -3.29
N PHE A 166 17.07 -6.63 -4.56
CA PHE A 166 17.99 -7.26 -5.50
C PHE A 166 19.22 -6.40 -5.75
N PHE A 167 19.06 -5.10 -6.02
CA PHE A 167 20.22 -4.22 -6.22
C PHE A 167 21.02 -3.98 -4.95
N LEU A 168 20.42 -4.15 -3.76
CA LEU A 168 21.13 -4.11 -2.49
C LEU A 168 21.95 -5.37 -2.20
N THR A 169 21.48 -6.57 -2.62
CA THR A 169 22.03 -7.87 -2.19
C THR A 169 22.61 -8.71 -3.33
N GLY A 170 22.10 -8.56 -4.54
CA GLY A 170 22.32 -9.49 -5.65
C GLY A 170 21.41 -10.72 -5.64
N GLU A 171 20.60 -10.93 -4.60
CA GLU A 171 19.71 -12.07 -4.45
C GLU A 171 18.32 -11.78 -5.03
N ALA A 172 17.82 -12.68 -5.90
CA ALA A 172 16.52 -12.54 -6.56
C ALA A 172 15.50 -13.49 -5.95
N ASN A 173 14.51 -12.92 -5.30
CA ASN A 173 13.32 -13.59 -4.78
C ASN A 173 12.18 -12.58 -4.74
N THR A 174 10.96 -13.06 -4.60
CA THR A 174 9.74 -12.25 -4.54
C THR A 174 9.11 -12.36 -3.16
N GLU A 175 8.84 -11.25 -2.51
CA GLU A 175 8.20 -11.26 -1.22
C GLU A 175 6.69 -11.46 -1.38
N TYR A 176 6.11 -12.28 -0.50
CA TYR A 176 4.73 -12.76 -0.57
C TYR A 176 3.68 -11.64 -0.57
N THR A 177 3.80 -10.64 0.32
CA THR A 177 2.78 -9.61 0.47
C THR A 177 2.68 -8.71 -0.76
N ILE A 178 3.82 -8.37 -1.37
CA ILE A 178 3.84 -7.58 -2.60
C ILE A 178 3.37 -8.43 -3.79
N ALA A 179 3.77 -9.71 -3.87
CA ALA A 179 3.33 -10.61 -4.93
C ALA A 179 1.81 -10.80 -4.93
N SER A 180 1.17 -10.81 -3.75
CA SER A 180 -0.27 -10.98 -3.61
C SER A 180 -1.10 -9.84 -4.22
N THR A 181 -0.48 -8.68 -4.50
CA THR A 181 -1.15 -7.56 -5.19
C THR A 181 -1.26 -7.77 -6.70
N SER A 182 -0.60 -8.80 -7.22
CA SER A 182 -0.39 -8.98 -8.67
C SER A 182 -1.58 -9.53 -9.45
N GLU A 183 -2.56 -10.15 -8.76
CA GLU A 183 -3.62 -10.97 -9.37
C GLU A 183 -3.08 -12.25 -10.06
N MET A 184 -1.89 -12.72 -9.65
CA MET A 184 -1.20 -13.87 -10.25
C MET A 184 -0.81 -14.96 -9.24
N LEU A 185 -1.25 -14.86 -7.98
CA LEU A 185 -1.03 -15.90 -6.97
C LEU A 185 -2.27 -16.80 -6.80
N ASP A 186 -2.02 -18.04 -6.41
CA ASP A 186 -2.99 -18.89 -5.75
C ASP A 186 -3.03 -18.52 -4.27
N ALA A 187 -4.13 -17.92 -3.82
CA ALA A 187 -4.24 -17.35 -2.49
C ALA A 187 -4.19 -18.42 -1.36
N GLU A 188 -4.65 -19.62 -1.63
CA GLU A 188 -4.60 -20.74 -0.67
C GLU A 188 -3.20 -21.33 -0.58
N LYS A 189 -2.52 -21.53 -1.72
CA LYS A 189 -1.16 -22.07 -1.79
C LYS A 189 -0.09 -21.07 -1.39
N ARG A 190 -0.41 -19.76 -1.49
CA ARG A 190 0.55 -18.65 -1.26
C ARG A 190 1.78 -18.76 -2.18
N ASP A 191 1.53 -19.18 -3.40
CA ASP A 191 2.54 -19.33 -4.44
C ASP A 191 1.93 -18.88 -5.78
N TRP A 192 2.75 -18.82 -6.80
CA TRP A 192 2.32 -18.44 -8.14
C TRP A 192 1.20 -19.36 -8.66
N ASP A 193 0.19 -18.78 -9.30
CA ASP A 193 -0.78 -19.52 -10.11
C ASP A 193 -0.13 -19.93 -11.44
N TRP A 194 0.60 -21.03 -11.39
CA TRP A 194 1.32 -21.55 -12.55
C TRP A 194 0.38 -21.91 -13.71
N ALA A 195 -0.86 -22.30 -13.43
CA ALA A 195 -1.83 -22.59 -14.47
C ALA A 195 -2.22 -21.34 -15.23
N LEU A 196 -2.45 -20.22 -14.53
CA LEU A 196 -2.69 -18.93 -15.13
C LEU A 196 -1.47 -18.47 -15.94
N ILE A 197 -0.28 -18.48 -15.36
CA ILE A 197 0.98 -18.05 -15.99
C ILE A 197 1.22 -18.80 -17.31
N ASP A 198 1.06 -20.12 -17.30
CA ASP A 198 1.20 -20.96 -18.49
C ASP A 198 0.14 -20.64 -19.56
N SER A 199 -1.13 -20.45 -19.13
CA SER A 199 -2.23 -20.14 -20.03
C SER A 199 -2.03 -18.81 -20.77
N LEU A 200 -1.38 -17.85 -20.08
CA LEU A 200 -0.99 -16.57 -20.66
C LEU A 200 0.25 -16.68 -21.58
N GLY A 201 0.93 -17.84 -21.59
CA GLY A 201 2.17 -18.06 -22.32
C GLY A 201 3.29 -17.12 -21.84
N LEU A 202 3.35 -16.86 -20.55
CA LEU A 202 4.45 -16.15 -19.90
C LEU A 202 5.53 -17.16 -19.51
N ASP A 203 6.79 -16.77 -19.65
CA ASP A 203 7.90 -17.65 -19.30
C ASP A 203 8.01 -17.73 -17.75
N ARG A 204 7.95 -18.96 -17.22
CA ARG A 204 8.05 -19.22 -15.77
C ARG A 204 9.34 -18.69 -15.15
N ARG A 205 10.44 -18.55 -15.91
CA ARG A 205 11.71 -17.99 -15.41
C ARG A 205 11.57 -16.56 -14.90
N LEU A 206 10.56 -15.80 -15.38
CA LEU A 206 10.30 -14.43 -14.92
C LEU A 206 9.92 -14.40 -13.44
N PHE A 207 9.32 -15.46 -12.93
CA PHE A 207 8.71 -15.51 -11.60
C PHE A 207 9.67 -16.13 -10.59
N CYS A 208 10.24 -15.29 -9.74
CA CYS A 208 11.19 -15.71 -8.71
C CYS A 208 10.47 -16.50 -7.59
N PRO A 209 11.21 -17.34 -6.83
CA PRO A 209 10.66 -18.02 -5.66
C PRO A 209 10.06 -17.05 -4.65
N ILE A 210 8.91 -17.42 -4.08
CA ILE A 210 8.23 -16.62 -3.05
C ILE A 210 8.95 -16.80 -1.70
N VAL A 211 9.21 -15.69 -1.02
CA VAL A 211 9.71 -15.65 0.37
C VAL A 211 8.71 -14.95 1.27
N MET A 212 8.63 -15.39 2.52
CA MET A 212 7.69 -14.83 3.48
C MET A 212 8.30 -13.63 4.26
N PRO A 213 7.47 -12.71 4.78
CA PRO A 213 7.94 -11.69 5.72
C PRO A 213 8.74 -12.30 6.89
N GLY A 214 9.86 -11.69 7.24
CA GLY A 214 10.80 -12.20 8.25
C GLY A 214 11.94 -13.04 7.66
N THR A 215 12.01 -13.24 6.34
CA THR A 215 13.12 -13.95 5.69
C THR A 215 14.30 -13.00 5.48
N VAL A 216 15.52 -13.42 5.85
CA VAL A 216 16.74 -12.71 5.47
C VAL A 216 17.01 -12.99 3.98
N ARG A 217 17.00 -11.95 3.17
CA ARG A 217 17.17 -12.04 1.70
C ARG A 217 18.63 -12.11 1.27
N GLY A 218 19.55 -11.61 2.09
CA GLY A 218 20.97 -11.52 1.86
C GLY A 218 21.59 -10.40 2.67
N GLN A 219 22.87 -10.13 2.45
CA GLN A 219 23.56 -8.99 3.04
C GLN A 219 23.79 -7.89 1.99
N LEU A 220 24.01 -6.67 2.45
CA LEU A 220 24.44 -5.59 1.54
C LEU A 220 25.65 -6.03 0.74
N ARG A 221 25.60 -5.82 -0.57
CA ARG A 221 26.74 -5.99 -1.47
C ARG A 221 27.91 -5.13 -1.00
N GLU A 222 29.13 -5.61 -1.24
CA GLU A 222 30.36 -4.92 -0.85
C GLU A 222 30.39 -3.46 -1.35
N ASP A 223 30.09 -3.26 -2.64
CA ASP A 223 30.07 -1.93 -3.27
C ASP A 223 29.08 -0.97 -2.60
N ILE A 224 27.90 -1.47 -2.19
CA ILE A 224 26.90 -0.67 -1.48
C ILE A 224 27.30 -0.43 -0.01
N ALA A 225 27.86 -1.44 0.64
CA ALA A 225 28.34 -1.35 2.02
C ALA A 225 29.47 -0.31 2.15
N GLU A 226 30.43 -0.31 1.22
CA GLU A 226 31.50 0.67 1.14
C GLU A 226 30.98 2.08 0.83
N GLU A 227 30.11 2.20 -0.21
CA GLU A 227 29.54 3.49 -0.64
C GLU A 227 28.73 4.17 0.47
N THR A 228 27.98 3.38 1.25
CA THR A 228 27.08 3.91 2.30
C THR A 228 27.75 4.02 3.67
N GLY A 229 28.82 3.25 3.90
CA GLY A 229 29.50 3.18 5.18
C GLY A 229 28.79 2.36 6.26
N LEU A 230 27.78 1.55 5.88
CA LEU A 230 27.00 0.72 6.83
C LEU A 230 27.64 -0.63 7.12
N GLY A 231 28.59 -1.11 6.29
CA GLY A 231 29.13 -2.47 6.40
C GLY A 231 28.13 -3.56 5.97
N HIS A 232 28.41 -4.79 6.37
CA HIS A 232 27.59 -5.96 6.03
C HIS A 232 26.34 -6.04 6.91
N VAL A 233 25.25 -5.43 6.47
CA VAL A 233 23.96 -5.46 7.17
C VAL A 233 23.02 -6.37 6.40
N ASP A 234 22.21 -7.17 7.13
CA ASP A 234 21.21 -8.03 6.51
C ASP A 234 20.07 -7.21 5.89
N VAL A 235 19.65 -7.60 4.68
CA VAL A 235 18.42 -7.10 4.03
C VAL A 235 17.32 -8.12 4.27
N ILE A 236 16.21 -7.67 4.82
CA ILE A 236 15.15 -8.53 5.35
C ILE A 236 13.86 -8.29 4.57
N ALA A 237 13.18 -9.38 4.19
CA ALA A 237 11.83 -9.31 3.67
C ALA A 237 10.87 -8.96 4.81
N VAL A 238 10.07 -7.92 4.63
CA VAL A 238 9.03 -7.47 5.56
C VAL A 238 7.66 -7.58 4.89
N GLY A 239 6.61 -7.04 5.44
CA GLY A 239 5.41 -6.77 4.64
C GLY A 239 5.80 -5.75 3.55
N SER A 240 6.33 -6.23 2.43
CA SER A 240 6.91 -5.35 1.40
C SER A 240 5.86 -4.57 0.61
N HIS A 241 4.60 -4.98 0.64
CA HIS A 241 3.47 -4.10 0.38
C HIS A 241 3.29 -3.19 1.60
N ASP A 242 3.38 -1.87 1.43
CA ASP A 242 3.32 -0.85 2.50
C ASP A 242 2.12 -1.04 3.44
N THR A 243 0.96 -1.43 2.87
CA THR A 243 -0.24 -1.74 3.64
C THR A 243 -0.06 -2.96 4.54
N ALA A 244 0.62 -4.02 4.10
CA ALA A 244 0.86 -5.19 4.93
C ALA A 244 1.73 -4.84 6.15
N SER A 245 2.75 -4.00 5.97
CA SER A 245 3.54 -3.44 7.07
C SER A 245 2.68 -2.54 7.97
N ALA A 246 1.85 -1.66 7.39
CA ALA A 246 0.99 -0.79 8.18
C ALA A 246 -0.01 -1.57 9.05
N VAL A 247 -0.60 -2.63 8.54
CA VAL A 247 -1.61 -3.45 9.25
C VAL A 247 -1.00 -4.16 10.46
N VAL A 248 0.23 -4.62 10.37
CA VAL A 248 0.88 -5.27 11.52
C VAL A 248 1.06 -4.30 12.70
N ALA A 249 1.17 -3.01 12.40
CA ALA A 249 1.31 -1.95 13.41
C ALA A 249 -0.03 -1.49 14.02
N VAL A 250 -1.16 -2.06 13.64
CA VAL A 250 -2.46 -1.77 14.28
C VAL A 250 -2.38 -2.16 15.76
N PRO A 251 -2.65 -1.24 16.69
CA PRO A 251 -2.48 -1.49 18.13
C PRO A 251 -3.64 -2.29 18.75
N ALA A 252 -4.19 -3.24 18.01
CA ALA A 252 -5.30 -4.07 18.45
C ALA A 252 -4.95 -4.89 19.70
N ALA A 253 -5.91 -5.08 20.58
CA ALA A 253 -5.76 -5.96 21.74
C ALA A 253 -5.76 -7.44 21.30
N ASN A 254 -5.16 -8.31 22.11
CA ASN A 254 -5.05 -9.74 21.75
C ASN A 254 -6.40 -10.47 21.64
N ASP A 255 -7.43 -9.96 22.31
CA ASP A 255 -8.81 -10.47 22.32
C ASP A 255 -9.70 -9.76 21.28
N GLU A 256 -9.17 -8.76 20.56
CA GLU A 256 -9.88 -8.08 19.49
C GLU A 256 -9.83 -8.91 18.21
N CYS A 257 -10.97 -9.46 17.82
CA CYS A 257 -11.10 -10.25 16.60
C CYS A 257 -12.52 -10.08 16.05
N PRO A 258 -12.66 -9.78 14.72
CA PRO A 258 -11.58 -9.52 13.76
C PRO A 258 -10.91 -8.17 14.00
N VAL A 259 -9.61 -8.08 13.69
CA VAL A 259 -8.87 -6.83 13.71
C VAL A 259 -9.23 -6.03 12.46
N ALA A 260 -10.06 -4.99 12.62
CA ALA A 260 -10.45 -4.12 11.52
C ALA A 260 -9.54 -2.89 11.44
N PHE A 261 -9.17 -2.53 10.23
CA PHE A 261 -8.28 -1.40 9.96
C PHE A 261 -8.76 -0.57 8.77
N LEU A 262 -8.34 0.69 8.77
CA LEU A 262 -8.41 1.60 7.64
C LEU A 262 -7.03 2.24 7.48
N SER A 263 -6.27 1.81 6.49
CA SER A 263 -5.06 2.52 6.07
C SER A 263 -5.49 3.72 5.23
N SER A 264 -5.41 4.91 5.84
CA SER A 264 -5.94 6.15 5.26
C SER A 264 -4.82 7.03 4.70
N GLY A 265 -4.83 7.19 3.40
CA GLY A 265 -3.89 8.01 2.62
C GLY A 265 -4.56 8.55 1.36
N THR A 266 -3.83 8.66 0.27
CA THR A 266 -4.38 8.96 -1.07
C THR A 266 -5.43 7.93 -1.47
N TRP A 267 -5.14 6.66 -1.26
CA TRP A 267 -6.08 5.55 -1.21
C TRP A 267 -6.53 5.30 0.23
N SER A 268 -7.66 4.65 0.39
CA SER A 268 -8.18 4.13 1.64
C SER A 268 -8.35 2.63 1.51
N LEU A 269 -7.53 1.86 2.25
CA LEU A 269 -7.61 0.41 2.27
C LEU A 269 -8.30 -0.02 3.57
N LEU A 270 -9.55 -0.45 3.46
CA LEU A 270 -10.37 -0.85 4.60
C LEU A 270 -10.58 -2.35 4.59
N GLY A 271 -10.27 -3.00 5.69
CA GLY A 271 -10.39 -4.45 5.78
C GLY A 271 -10.19 -5.02 7.17
N VAL A 272 -10.00 -6.32 7.18
CA VAL A 272 -9.74 -7.12 8.38
C VAL A 272 -8.59 -8.09 8.13
N GLU A 273 -7.95 -8.56 9.19
CA GLU A 273 -7.06 -9.71 9.11
C GLU A 273 -7.84 -11.02 9.30
N THR A 274 -7.54 -12.01 8.48
CA THR A 274 -8.08 -13.37 8.56
C THR A 274 -6.96 -14.42 8.50
N ASP A 275 -7.25 -15.63 8.95
CA ASP A 275 -6.28 -16.76 8.88
C ASP A 275 -6.25 -17.42 7.50
N LYS A 276 -7.35 -17.29 6.75
CA LYS A 276 -7.54 -17.89 5.43
C LYS A 276 -8.17 -16.89 4.48
N PRO A 277 -7.92 -17.01 3.18
CA PRO A 277 -8.55 -16.16 2.18
C PRO A 277 -10.07 -16.42 2.12
N ILE A 278 -10.82 -15.37 1.79
CA ILE A 278 -12.28 -15.42 1.55
C ILE A 278 -12.49 -15.31 0.04
N LEU A 279 -12.72 -16.46 -0.60
CA LEU A 279 -12.77 -16.61 -2.07
C LEU A 279 -14.22 -16.79 -2.57
N THR A 280 -15.18 -16.17 -1.93
CA THR A 280 -16.60 -16.28 -2.27
C THR A 280 -17.00 -15.34 -3.38
N GLU A 281 -18.05 -15.68 -4.13
CA GLU A 281 -18.66 -14.79 -5.12
C GLU A 281 -19.17 -13.50 -4.49
N GLN A 282 -19.65 -13.55 -3.24
CA GLN A 282 -20.05 -12.36 -2.50
C GLN A 282 -18.86 -11.40 -2.30
N ALA A 283 -17.69 -11.92 -1.94
CA ALA A 283 -16.46 -11.11 -1.79
C ALA A 283 -16.03 -10.49 -3.12
N ARG A 284 -16.08 -11.28 -4.21
CA ARG A 284 -15.77 -10.80 -5.57
C ARG A 284 -16.68 -9.64 -5.99
N VAL A 285 -18.00 -9.83 -5.88
CA VAL A 285 -19.00 -8.82 -6.29
C VAL A 285 -18.90 -7.55 -5.43
N ALA A 286 -18.59 -7.72 -4.14
CA ALA A 286 -18.37 -6.58 -3.26
C ALA A 286 -17.01 -5.89 -3.49
N GLY A 287 -16.12 -6.44 -4.33
CA GLY A 287 -14.83 -5.84 -4.69
C GLY A 287 -13.77 -5.96 -3.58
N PHE A 288 -13.74 -7.08 -2.86
CA PHE A 288 -12.68 -7.35 -1.87
C PHE A 288 -11.51 -8.08 -2.48
N THR A 289 -10.33 -7.84 -1.91
CA THR A 289 -9.07 -8.51 -2.25
C THR A 289 -8.53 -9.27 -1.03
N ASN A 290 -7.86 -10.41 -1.28
CA ASN A 290 -7.14 -11.18 -0.29
C ASN A 290 -5.65 -10.98 -0.51
N GLU A 291 -5.04 -10.09 0.25
CA GLU A 291 -3.61 -9.82 0.14
C GLU A 291 -2.84 -10.55 1.24
N GLY A 292 -1.56 -10.80 0.99
CA GLY A 292 -0.66 -11.38 1.99
C GLY A 292 -0.44 -10.43 3.16
N GLY A 293 -0.47 -10.97 4.37
CA GLY A 293 -0.15 -10.26 5.60
C GLY A 293 1.09 -10.84 6.31
N VAL A 294 1.59 -10.14 7.30
CA VAL A 294 2.69 -10.59 8.15
C VAL A 294 2.21 -11.66 9.13
N GLY A 295 3.09 -12.59 9.51
CA GLY A 295 2.77 -13.65 10.47
C GLY A 295 1.78 -14.71 9.95
N GLY A 296 1.73 -14.89 8.63
CA GLY A 296 0.86 -15.86 7.98
C GLY A 296 -0.61 -15.46 7.91
N LYS A 297 -0.92 -14.20 8.16
CA LYS A 297 -2.28 -13.66 8.01
C LYS A 297 -2.59 -13.34 6.55
N ILE A 298 -3.88 -13.23 6.26
CA ILE A 298 -4.43 -12.62 5.05
C ILE A 298 -5.02 -11.27 5.44
N THR A 299 -4.73 -10.26 4.66
CA THR A 299 -5.34 -8.94 4.74
C THR A 299 -6.52 -8.91 3.76
N PHE A 300 -7.72 -9.17 4.25
CA PHE A 300 -8.94 -9.13 3.45
C PHE A 300 -9.50 -7.73 3.45
N LEU A 301 -9.32 -7.00 2.36
CA LEU A 301 -9.59 -5.57 2.28
C LEU A 301 -10.26 -5.15 0.97
N GLN A 302 -10.69 -3.91 0.94
CA GLN A 302 -11.21 -3.21 -0.24
C GLN A 302 -10.38 -1.95 -0.48
N ASN A 303 -9.91 -1.76 -1.72
CA ASN A 303 -9.32 -0.51 -2.15
C ASN A 303 -10.45 0.48 -2.46
N ILE A 304 -10.46 1.59 -1.76
CA ILE A 304 -11.45 2.67 -1.86
C ILE A 304 -10.72 3.94 -2.22
N THR A 305 -11.30 4.79 -3.03
CA THR A 305 -10.79 6.16 -3.25
C THR A 305 -10.71 6.88 -1.90
N GLY A 306 -9.51 7.33 -1.54
CA GLY A 306 -9.27 7.96 -0.25
C GLY A 306 -9.28 9.48 -0.33
N MET A 307 -8.24 10.10 0.24
CA MET A 307 -8.07 11.55 0.28
C MET A 307 -7.74 12.15 -1.09
N TRP A 308 -7.62 11.34 -2.14
CA TRP A 308 -7.32 11.76 -3.52
C TRP A 308 -8.23 12.88 -4.00
N ILE A 309 -9.55 12.76 -3.78
CA ILE A 309 -10.53 13.78 -4.21
C ILE A 309 -10.24 15.13 -3.55
N LEU A 310 -10.02 15.14 -2.23
CA LEU A 310 -9.70 16.38 -1.51
C LEU A 310 -8.31 16.93 -1.91
N GLN A 311 -7.32 16.07 -2.08
CA GLN A 311 -5.99 16.48 -2.54
C GLN A 311 -6.05 17.11 -3.93
N ARG A 312 -6.84 16.55 -4.84
CA ARG A 312 -7.04 17.09 -6.19
C ARG A 312 -7.77 18.43 -6.17
N LEU A 313 -8.80 18.58 -5.34
CA LEU A 313 -9.48 19.86 -5.11
C LEU A 313 -8.52 20.92 -4.58
N MET A 314 -7.70 20.60 -3.59
CA MET A 314 -6.73 21.56 -3.04
C MET A 314 -5.69 21.98 -4.08
N ALA A 315 -5.24 21.07 -4.93
CA ALA A 315 -4.36 21.38 -6.06
C ALA A 315 -5.04 22.31 -7.07
N GLU A 316 -6.29 22.00 -7.47
CA GLU A 316 -7.10 22.80 -8.39
C GLU A 316 -7.30 24.23 -7.85
N TRP A 317 -7.67 24.39 -6.58
CA TRP A 317 -7.81 25.70 -5.96
C TRP A 317 -6.50 26.48 -5.88
N SER A 318 -5.37 25.79 -5.69
CA SER A 318 -4.05 26.43 -5.71
C SER A 318 -3.67 26.91 -7.11
N GLU A 319 -3.98 26.13 -8.15
CA GLU A 319 -3.78 26.50 -9.56
C GLU A 319 -4.66 27.72 -9.96
N GLU A 320 -5.83 27.86 -9.36
CA GLU A 320 -6.75 29.00 -9.52
C GLU A 320 -6.30 30.26 -8.72
N GLY A 321 -5.22 30.16 -7.94
CA GLY A 321 -4.68 31.27 -7.16
C GLY A 321 -5.30 31.46 -5.77
N ASP A 322 -6.07 30.47 -5.29
CA ASP A 322 -6.68 30.48 -3.95
C ASP A 322 -6.36 29.21 -3.15
N PRO A 323 -5.05 29.02 -2.80
CA PRO A 323 -4.58 27.84 -2.06
C PRO A 323 -5.25 27.78 -0.68
N GLN A 324 -5.59 26.56 -0.26
CA GLN A 324 -6.21 26.31 1.04
C GLN A 324 -5.19 25.64 1.99
N GLU A 325 -5.18 26.09 3.23
CA GLU A 325 -4.48 25.36 4.30
C GLU A 325 -5.39 24.25 4.84
N TYR A 326 -4.82 23.07 5.06
CA TYR A 326 -5.56 21.87 5.42
C TYR A 326 -6.33 22.03 6.74
N GLY A 327 -5.67 22.54 7.80
CA GLY A 327 -6.29 22.72 9.12
C GLY A 327 -7.50 23.67 9.11
N PRO A 328 -7.36 24.91 8.63
CA PRO A 328 -8.47 25.88 8.51
C PRO A 328 -9.62 25.36 7.64
N LEU A 329 -9.31 24.69 6.52
CA LEU A 329 -10.34 24.10 5.63
C LEU A 329 -11.16 23.04 6.37
N LEU A 330 -10.52 22.13 7.10
CA LEU A 330 -11.21 21.11 7.87
C LEU A 330 -12.04 21.69 9.02
N ALA A 331 -11.53 22.70 9.71
CA ALA A 331 -12.26 23.40 10.76
C ALA A 331 -13.53 24.05 10.20
N ALA A 332 -13.45 24.74 9.07
CA ALA A 332 -14.61 25.32 8.39
C ALA A 332 -15.59 24.25 7.91
N ALA A 333 -15.08 23.14 7.35
CA ALA A 333 -15.92 22.02 6.88
C ALA A 333 -16.65 21.31 8.05
N ALA A 334 -16.12 21.34 9.28
CA ALA A 334 -16.75 20.76 10.45
C ALA A 334 -18.07 21.46 10.81
N GLU A 335 -18.18 22.77 10.56
CA GLU A 335 -19.37 23.57 10.84
C GLU A 335 -20.46 23.43 9.75
N VAL A 336 -20.11 22.86 8.61
CA VAL A 336 -21.06 22.68 7.49
C VAL A 336 -22.03 21.52 7.78
N LYS A 337 -23.29 21.76 7.44
CA LYS A 337 -24.35 20.73 7.41
C LYS A 337 -24.78 20.52 5.97
N THR A 338 -24.71 19.29 5.50
CA THR A 338 -25.17 18.90 4.15
C THR A 338 -25.63 17.45 4.16
N ASP A 339 -26.59 17.14 3.33
CA ASP A 339 -27.05 15.76 3.06
C ASP A 339 -26.51 15.22 1.73
N ALA A 340 -25.72 16.03 1.00
CA ALA A 340 -25.16 15.63 -0.28
C ALA A 340 -24.07 14.56 -0.09
N LEU A 341 -24.20 13.45 -0.82
CA LEU A 341 -23.23 12.35 -0.88
C LEU A 341 -22.89 12.05 -2.33
N ILE A 342 -21.60 11.81 -2.60
CA ILE A 342 -21.08 11.37 -3.90
C ILE A 342 -20.53 9.95 -3.80
N PRO A 343 -20.64 9.13 -4.86
CA PRO A 343 -20.01 7.81 -4.90
C PRO A 343 -18.52 7.97 -5.20
N VAL A 344 -17.71 8.05 -4.15
CA VAL A 344 -16.28 8.40 -4.24
C VAL A 344 -15.45 7.50 -5.16
N ASP A 345 -15.91 6.27 -5.43
CA ASP A 345 -15.25 5.30 -6.31
C ASP A 345 -15.73 5.38 -7.77
N ASP A 346 -16.67 6.28 -8.09
CA ASP A 346 -17.18 6.44 -9.45
C ASP A 346 -16.12 7.02 -10.39
N ASP A 347 -16.09 6.55 -11.63
CA ASP A 347 -15.16 6.99 -12.69
C ASP A 347 -15.16 8.50 -12.89
N ALA A 348 -16.29 9.17 -12.63
CA ALA A 348 -16.41 10.63 -12.71
C ALA A 348 -15.44 11.37 -11.77
N PHE A 349 -14.96 10.72 -10.70
CA PHE A 349 -14.06 11.30 -9.71
C PHE A 349 -12.62 10.75 -9.77
N GLN A 350 -12.32 9.86 -10.70
CA GLN A 350 -10.96 9.30 -10.80
C GLN A 350 -9.95 10.32 -11.35
N ASN A 351 -10.25 10.99 -12.45
CA ASN A 351 -9.36 11.99 -13.03
C ASN A 351 -10.12 13.01 -13.92
N PRO A 352 -11.10 13.76 -13.37
CA PRO A 352 -11.81 14.78 -14.14
C PRO A 352 -10.91 15.99 -14.44
N GLN A 353 -11.26 16.76 -15.48
CA GLN A 353 -10.58 18.04 -15.77
C GLN A 353 -10.70 19.03 -14.61
N SER A 354 -11.87 19.06 -13.94
CA SER A 354 -12.12 19.83 -12.72
C SER A 354 -12.91 18.95 -11.75
N MET A 355 -12.33 18.67 -10.60
CA MET A 355 -12.96 17.89 -9.54
C MET A 355 -14.16 18.64 -8.95
N GLN A 356 -14.02 19.96 -8.78
CA GLN A 356 -15.13 20.80 -8.29
C GLN A 356 -16.34 20.74 -9.21
N ARG A 357 -16.15 20.82 -10.52
CA ARG A 357 -17.24 20.73 -11.51
C ARG A 357 -17.89 19.34 -11.55
N ALA A 358 -17.07 18.30 -11.43
CA ALA A 358 -17.57 16.92 -11.39
C ALA A 358 -18.50 16.71 -10.19
N ILE A 359 -18.11 17.16 -8.99
CA ILE A 359 -18.93 17.09 -7.78
C ILE A 359 -20.24 17.87 -7.95
N ASN A 360 -20.16 19.10 -8.43
CA ASN A 360 -21.34 19.94 -8.63
C ASN A 360 -22.31 19.32 -9.66
N ALA A 361 -21.78 18.83 -10.79
CA ALA A 361 -22.57 18.18 -11.83
C ALA A 361 -23.27 16.91 -11.29
N TYR A 362 -22.57 16.11 -10.50
CA TYR A 362 -23.17 14.93 -9.86
C TYR A 362 -24.30 15.32 -8.91
N CYS A 363 -24.08 16.30 -8.03
CA CYS A 363 -25.12 16.79 -7.13
C CYS A 363 -26.36 17.27 -7.88
N HIS A 364 -26.18 18.09 -8.92
CA HIS A 364 -27.30 18.62 -9.72
C HIS A 364 -28.08 17.50 -10.43
N SER A 365 -27.39 16.53 -11.04
CA SER A 365 -28.05 15.43 -11.77
C SER A 365 -28.83 14.49 -10.85
N HIS A 366 -28.52 14.47 -9.55
CA HIS A 366 -29.21 13.65 -8.54
C HIS A 366 -30.13 14.46 -7.63
N GLY A 367 -30.43 15.71 -7.96
CA GLY A 367 -31.37 16.55 -7.20
C GLY A 367 -30.86 16.97 -5.82
N MET A 368 -29.53 16.92 -5.60
CA MET A 368 -28.90 17.36 -4.36
C MET A 368 -28.44 18.81 -4.47
N THR A 369 -28.36 19.49 -3.32
CA THR A 369 -27.79 20.83 -3.26
C THR A 369 -26.26 20.74 -3.50
N ALA A 370 -25.79 21.34 -4.59
CA ALA A 370 -24.38 21.39 -4.89
C ALA A 370 -23.63 22.34 -3.93
N PRO A 371 -22.42 21.97 -3.46
CA PRO A 371 -21.63 22.82 -2.57
C PRO A 371 -21.22 24.12 -3.27
N GLN A 372 -21.34 25.25 -2.55
CA GLN A 372 -21.07 26.60 -3.06
C GLN A 372 -19.72 27.15 -2.56
N THR A 373 -19.23 26.64 -1.44
CA THR A 373 -17.97 27.03 -0.83
C THR A 373 -16.99 25.86 -0.77
N LYS A 374 -15.68 26.15 -0.64
CA LYS A 374 -14.66 25.14 -0.49
C LYS A 374 -14.86 24.28 0.76
N ALA A 375 -15.32 24.87 1.84
CA ALA A 375 -15.66 24.18 3.08
C ALA A 375 -16.84 23.20 2.87
N GLU A 376 -17.87 23.61 2.13
CA GLU A 376 -18.97 22.72 1.77
C GLU A 376 -18.52 21.58 0.87
N THR A 377 -17.65 21.85 -0.11
CA THR A 377 -17.09 20.83 -0.98
C THR A 377 -16.27 19.82 -0.19
N ALA A 378 -15.37 20.30 0.68
CA ALA A 378 -14.59 19.44 1.56
C ALA A 378 -15.48 18.58 2.47
N ARG A 379 -16.57 19.16 3.01
CA ARG A 379 -17.54 18.42 3.83
C ARG A 379 -18.23 17.32 3.05
N VAL A 380 -18.73 17.59 1.84
CA VAL A 380 -19.36 16.58 0.97
C VAL A 380 -18.40 15.40 0.73
N VAL A 381 -17.15 15.69 0.39
CA VAL A 381 -16.14 14.64 0.17
C VAL A 381 -15.91 13.80 1.43
N LEU A 382 -15.64 14.42 2.58
CA LEU A 382 -15.34 13.70 3.82
C LEU A 382 -16.54 12.90 4.34
N GLN A 383 -17.75 13.43 4.21
CA GLN A 383 -18.98 12.72 4.58
C GLN A 383 -19.24 11.54 3.66
N SER A 384 -18.98 11.69 2.36
CA SER A 384 -19.09 10.62 1.38
C SER A 384 -18.09 9.49 1.63
N LEU A 385 -16.85 9.82 1.99
CA LEU A 385 -15.83 8.85 2.41
C LEU A 385 -16.30 8.07 3.65
N ALA A 386 -16.80 8.76 4.68
CA ALA A 386 -17.30 8.11 5.89
C ALA A 386 -18.47 7.16 5.59
N ALA A 387 -19.42 7.58 4.74
CA ALA A 387 -20.52 6.73 4.29
C ALA A 387 -20.02 5.49 3.51
N ARG A 388 -19.01 5.67 2.65
CA ARG A 388 -18.42 4.58 1.89
C ARG A 388 -17.68 3.58 2.79
N TYR A 389 -17.01 4.05 3.85
CA TYR A 389 -16.38 3.16 4.84
C TYR A 389 -17.44 2.37 5.62
N ALA A 390 -18.56 3.01 5.99
CA ALA A 390 -19.66 2.31 6.64
C ALA A 390 -20.27 1.21 5.75
N GLN A 391 -20.38 1.44 4.45
CA GLN A 391 -20.80 0.43 3.49
C GLN A 391 -19.81 -0.75 3.43
N ALA A 392 -18.52 -0.47 3.37
CA ALA A 392 -17.49 -1.51 3.35
C ALA A 392 -17.51 -2.37 4.63
N VAL A 393 -17.66 -1.76 5.80
CA VAL A 393 -17.80 -2.48 7.07
C VAL A 393 -19.08 -3.32 7.11
N SER A 394 -20.18 -2.82 6.54
CA SER A 394 -21.41 -3.62 6.42
C SER A 394 -21.19 -4.88 5.59
N HIS A 395 -20.55 -4.73 4.42
CA HIS A 395 -20.22 -5.88 3.57
C HIS A 395 -19.28 -6.88 4.29
N LEU A 396 -18.29 -6.39 5.05
CA LEU A 396 -17.42 -7.26 5.85
C LEU A 396 -18.22 -8.04 6.89
N ASN A 397 -19.13 -7.38 7.63
CA ASN A 397 -19.96 -8.02 8.63
C ASN A 397 -20.87 -9.12 8.06
N ASP A 398 -21.28 -8.99 6.78
CA ASP A 398 -22.09 -10.01 6.09
C ASP A 398 -21.26 -11.27 5.71
N MET A 399 -19.93 -11.16 5.67
CA MET A 399 -19.00 -12.23 5.26
C MET A 399 -18.21 -12.82 6.43
N LEU A 400 -18.14 -12.13 7.56
CA LEU A 400 -17.36 -12.55 8.71
C LEU A 400 -18.19 -13.34 9.73
N PRO A 401 -17.60 -14.28 10.46
CA PRO A 401 -18.30 -15.05 11.49
C PRO A 401 -18.69 -14.21 12.72
N GLN A 402 -18.02 -13.07 12.91
CA GLN A 402 -18.27 -12.11 14.01
C GLN A 402 -18.25 -10.68 13.48
N PRO A 403 -19.14 -9.81 13.97
CA PRO A 403 -19.18 -8.42 13.53
C PRO A 403 -17.95 -7.64 14.03
N ILE A 404 -17.56 -6.66 13.23
CA ILE A 404 -16.51 -5.68 13.58
C ILE A 404 -17.02 -4.82 14.74
N ARG A 405 -16.19 -4.69 15.78
CA ARG A 405 -16.52 -3.95 17.02
C ARG A 405 -15.75 -2.66 17.18
N CYS A 406 -14.65 -2.50 16.47
CA CYS A 406 -13.79 -1.31 16.50
C CYS A 406 -13.08 -1.18 15.15
N LEU A 407 -12.85 0.05 14.69
CA LEU A 407 -12.04 0.33 13.51
C LEU A 407 -10.80 1.12 13.90
N HIS A 408 -9.63 0.60 13.53
CA HIS A 408 -8.36 1.30 13.69
C HIS A 408 -7.99 2.05 12.42
N ILE A 409 -7.88 3.38 12.47
CA ILE A 409 -7.42 4.22 11.36
C ILE A 409 -5.93 4.48 11.53
N ILE A 410 -5.13 4.04 10.57
CA ILE A 410 -3.67 4.14 10.56
C ILE A 410 -3.19 4.97 9.37
N GLY A 411 -1.91 5.37 9.39
CA GLY A 411 -1.30 6.19 8.35
C GLY A 411 -1.61 7.68 8.52
N GLY A 412 -1.19 8.48 7.55
CA GLY A 412 -1.29 9.95 7.62
C GLY A 412 -2.71 10.48 7.78
N GLY A 413 -3.71 9.80 7.19
CA GLY A 413 -5.12 10.16 7.30
C GLY A 413 -5.70 10.03 8.71
N SER A 414 -5.07 9.26 9.60
CA SER A 414 -5.48 9.15 11.02
C SER A 414 -5.46 10.49 11.76
N GLN A 415 -4.73 11.49 11.25
CA GLN A 415 -4.69 12.85 11.79
C GLN A 415 -5.92 13.69 11.41
N ASN A 416 -6.75 13.25 10.47
CA ASN A 416 -7.96 13.97 10.07
C ASN A 416 -9.10 13.72 11.06
N GLN A 417 -9.15 14.51 12.13
CA GLN A 417 -10.14 14.36 13.20
C GLN A 417 -11.59 14.48 12.69
N LEU A 418 -11.85 15.32 11.69
CA LEU A 418 -13.19 15.46 11.12
C LEU A 418 -13.63 14.17 10.43
N LEU A 419 -12.76 13.60 9.58
CA LEU A 419 -13.07 12.33 8.90
C LEU A 419 -13.24 11.19 9.91
N ASN A 420 -12.38 11.11 10.94
CA ASN A 420 -12.49 10.10 11.99
C ASN A 420 -13.83 10.19 12.73
N THR A 421 -14.25 11.43 13.09
CA THR A 421 -15.54 11.67 13.73
C THR A 421 -16.71 11.28 12.85
N LEU A 422 -16.70 11.68 11.57
CA LEU A 422 -17.74 11.31 10.61
C LEU A 422 -17.79 9.80 10.39
N THR A 423 -16.64 9.15 10.32
CA THR A 423 -16.55 7.69 10.18
C THR A 423 -17.14 6.98 11.41
N GLN A 424 -16.81 7.43 12.63
CA GLN A 424 -17.40 6.88 13.85
C GLN A 424 -18.90 7.05 13.89
N GLN A 425 -19.40 8.22 13.50
CA GLN A 425 -20.85 8.49 13.42
C GLN A 425 -21.56 7.58 12.41
N ALA A 426 -20.95 7.40 11.24
CA ALA A 426 -21.52 6.57 10.18
C ALA A 426 -21.48 5.07 10.53
N LEU A 427 -20.45 4.60 11.22
CA LEU A 427 -20.30 3.20 11.64
C LEU A 427 -21.11 2.84 12.90
N GLY A 428 -21.30 3.78 13.83
CA GLY A 428 -21.87 3.50 15.13
C GLY A 428 -21.02 2.64 16.09
N ILE A 429 -19.72 2.45 15.75
CA ILE A 429 -18.75 1.73 16.57
C ILE A 429 -17.52 2.62 16.86
N PRO A 430 -16.71 2.31 17.91
CA PRO A 430 -15.49 3.07 18.20
C PRO A 430 -14.52 3.12 17.04
N VAL A 431 -13.92 4.29 16.83
CA VAL A 431 -12.84 4.53 15.86
C VAL A 431 -11.59 4.98 16.63
N MET A 432 -10.50 4.22 16.50
CA MET A 432 -9.21 4.49 17.11
C MET A 432 -8.26 5.04 16.04
N ALA A 433 -7.57 6.14 16.34
CA ALA A 433 -6.67 6.80 15.39
C ALA A 433 -5.19 6.61 15.77
N GLY A 434 -4.38 6.28 14.78
CA GLY A 434 -2.93 6.06 14.93
C GLY A 434 -2.53 4.58 14.91
N PRO A 435 -1.25 4.30 14.74
CA PRO A 435 -0.15 5.24 14.57
C PRO A 435 -0.11 5.89 13.17
N VAL A 436 0.49 7.07 13.10
CA VAL A 436 0.67 7.82 11.82
C VAL A 436 1.71 7.14 10.92
N GLU A 437 2.83 6.72 11.51
CA GLU A 437 3.95 6.07 10.83
C GLU A 437 3.83 4.54 10.85
N ALA A 438 2.61 4.02 10.65
CA ALA A 438 2.29 2.60 10.79
C ALA A 438 3.18 1.70 9.90
N THR A 439 3.40 2.09 8.63
CA THR A 439 4.24 1.33 7.69
C THR A 439 5.66 1.17 8.23
N GLY A 440 6.32 2.26 8.60
CA GLY A 440 7.68 2.22 9.18
C GLY A 440 7.76 1.40 10.46
N ILE A 441 6.75 1.49 11.33
CA ILE A 441 6.65 0.68 12.55
C ILE A 441 6.59 -0.81 12.21
N GLY A 442 5.67 -1.20 11.34
CA GLY A 442 5.49 -2.60 10.95
C GLY A 442 6.70 -3.18 10.23
N ASN A 443 7.32 -2.39 9.35
CA ASN A 443 8.58 -2.75 8.70
C ASN A 443 9.67 -3.06 9.75
N ILE A 444 9.93 -2.14 10.69
CA ILE A 444 10.95 -2.31 11.74
C ILE A 444 10.65 -3.51 12.64
N LEU A 445 9.41 -3.66 13.09
CA LEU A 445 9.03 -4.76 13.97
C LEU A 445 9.12 -6.12 13.27
N THR A 446 8.87 -6.18 11.95
CA THR A 446 9.05 -7.41 11.16
C THR A 446 10.54 -7.76 11.02
N GLN A 447 11.43 -6.77 10.89
CA GLN A 447 12.87 -7.00 10.94
C GLN A 447 13.30 -7.53 12.32
N ALA A 448 12.78 -6.97 13.39
CA ALA A 448 13.03 -7.42 14.76
C ALA A 448 12.53 -8.85 14.99
N LEU A 449 11.40 -9.24 14.41
CA LEU A 449 10.92 -10.62 14.39
C LEU A 449 11.93 -11.56 13.70
N ALA A 450 12.42 -11.18 12.52
CA ALA A 450 13.43 -11.95 11.78
C ALA A 450 14.72 -12.17 12.58
N LYS A 451 15.07 -11.23 13.46
CA LYS A 451 16.25 -11.28 14.32
C LYS A 451 15.97 -11.94 15.70
N GLY A 452 14.75 -12.41 15.93
CA GLY A 452 14.38 -13.06 17.20
C GLY A 452 14.23 -12.12 18.38
N GLU A 453 14.18 -10.80 18.17
CA GLU A 453 13.94 -9.82 19.23
C GLU A 453 12.46 -9.68 19.58
N VAL A 454 11.59 -10.11 18.68
CA VAL A 454 10.14 -10.12 18.85
C VAL A 454 9.63 -11.51 18.52
N SER A 455 8.72 -12.04 19.32
CA SER A 455 8.24 -13.43 19.22
C SER A 455 7.09 -13.64 18.23
N GLY A 456 6.43 -12.57 17.79
CA GLY A 456 5.30 -12.63 16.85
C GLY A 456 4.45 -11.37 16.83
N VAL A 457 3.42 -11.38 15.99
CA VAL A 457 2.54 -10.21 15.75
C VAL A 457 1.89 -9.69 17.04
N GLY A 458 1.53 -10.57 17.98
CA GLY A 458 0.96 -10.15 19.27
C GLY A 458 1.92 -9.27 20.10
N GLU A 459 3.22 -9.64 20.14
CA GLU A 459 4.24 -8.81 20.81
C GLU A 459 4.52 -7.53 20.03
N MET A 460 4.53 -7.56 18.69
CA MET A 460 4.65 -6.36 17.88
C MET A 460 3.57 -5.32 18.26
N ARG A 461 2.32 -5.72 18.30
CA ARG A 461 1.18 -4.87 18.66
C ARG A 461 1.27 -4.38 20.11
N GLN A 462 1.79 -5.21 21.02
CA GLN A 462 2.05 -4.77 22.40
C GLN A 462 3.11 -3.68 22.43
N ILE A 463 4.20 -3.83 21.68
CA ILE A 463 5.25 -2.80 21.57
C ILE A 463 4.67 -1.49 20.99
N VAL A 464 3.80 -1.57 19.97
CA VAL A 464 3.12 -0.39 19.44
C VAL A 464 2.32 0.31 20.52
N ARG A 465 1.48 -0.40 21.28
CA ARG A 465 0.69 0.17 22.42
C ARG A 465 1.55 0.79 23.49
N ASP A 466 2.68 0.15 23.83
CA ASP A 466 3.59 0.63 24.87
C ASP A 466 4.47 1.81 24.40
N SER A 467 4.49 2.10 23.09
CA SER A 467 5.28 3.18 22.45
C SER A 467 4.44 4.41 22.09
N MET A 468 3.11 4.29 22.05
CA MET A 468 2.16 5.38 21.82
C MET A 468 1.95 6.20 23.10
#